data_fa25a9fb95fc097bc6bb0ccf186bd75d
#
_entry.id   fa25a9fb95fc097bc6bb0ccf186bd75d
#
_cell.length_a   1.000
_cell.length_b   1.000
_cell.length_c   1.000
_cell.angle_alpha   90.00
_cell.angle_beta   90.00
_cell.angle_gamma   90.00
#
_symmetry.space_group_name_H-M   'P 1'
#
loop_
_entity.id
_entity.type
_entity.pdbx_description
1 polymer ?
#
loop_
_entity_poly.entity_id
_entity_poly.type
_entity_poly.pdbx_seq_one_letter_code
_entity_poly.pdbx_strand_id
1 'polypeptide(L)'
;MKPYPALLAELLSEELSSLRQQMALTQEAMAERLRISSRAYSDLERGRYAASAPTLMFLFSMLDAEAQGALIRQFMQRAQALEGTDAA
;
A
#
# COMPACT_ATOMS: atom_id res chain seq x y z
N MET A 1 4.63 7.47 -19.87
CA MET A 1 4.73 7.55 -18.40
C MET A 1 4.56 6.16 -17.81
N LYS A 2 5.42 5.77 -16.91
CA LYS A 2 5.31 4.47 -16.25
C LYS A 2 4.22 4.53 -15.18
N PRO A 3 3.35 3.52 -15.08
CA PRO A 3 2.21 3.55 -14.15
C PRO A 3 2.56 3.07 -12.73
N TYR A 4 3.71 3.47 -12.23
CA TYR A 4 4.14 3.02 -10.89
C TYR A 4 3.23 3.51 -9.77
N PRO A 5 2.72 4.75 -9.78
CA PRO A 5 1.78 5.14 -8.73
C PRO A 5 0.51 4.27 -8.70
N ALA A 6 -0.04 3.93 -9.87
CA ALA A 6 -1.23 3.07 -9.93
C ALA A 6 -0.92 1.66 -9.46
N LEU A 7 0.25 1.15 -9.81
CA LEU A 7 0.72 -0.15 -9.37
C LEU A 7 0.84 -0.21 -7.85
N LEU A 8 1.44 0.82 -7.26
CA LEU A 8 1.57 0.91 -5.81
C LEU A 8 0.21 1.06 -5.13
N ALA A 9 -0.69 1.85 -5.72
CA ALA A 9 -2.03 2.03 -5.18
C ALA A 9 -2.78 0.70 -5.09
N GLU A 10 -2.69 -0.13 -6.12
CA GLU A 10 -3.32 -1.45 -6.14
C GLU A 10 -2.72 -2.37 -5.07
N LEU A 11 -1.40 -2.41 -4.99
CA LEU A 11 -0.71 -3.24 -4.00
C LEU A 11 -1.04 -2.81 -2.58
N LEU A 12 -1.04 -1.51 -2.30
CA LEU A 12 -1.37 -1.00 -0.98
C LEU A 12 -2.83 -1.25 -0.62
N SER A 13 -3.74 -1.19 -1.58
CA SER A 13 -5.14 -1.52 -1.37
C SER A 13 -5.28 -2.94 -0.80
N GLU A 14 -4.63 -3.89 -1.41
CA GLU A 14 -4.65 -5.30 -0.97
C GLU A 14 -4.01 -5.43 0.42
N GLU A 15 -2.86 -4.82 0.61
CA GLU A 15 -2.10 -4.94 1.86
C GLU A 15 -2.81 -4.29 3.03
N LEU A 16 -3.37 -3.10 2.83
CA LEU A 16 -4.08 -2.38 3.88
C LEU A 16 -5.33 -3.13 4.33
N SER A 17 -6.11 -3.63 3.38
CA SER A 17 -7.31 -4.39 3.70
C SER A 17 -6.97 -5.65 4.51
N SER A 18 -5.95 -6.37 4.09
CA SER A 18 -5.49 -7.58 4.77
C SER A 18 -4.99 -7.28 6.18
N LEU A 19 -4.14 -6.27 6.32
CA LEU A 19 -3.58 -5.87 7.62
C LEU A 19 -4.67 -5.43 8.59
N ARG A 20 -5.61 -4.61 8.11
CA ARG A 20 -6.69 -4.12 8.94
C ARG A 20 -7.55 -5.28 9.47
N GLN A 21 -7.86 -6.24 8.61
CA GLN A 21 -8.63 -7.41 9.00
C GLN A 21 -7.89 -8.28 10.00
N GLN A 22 -6.60 -8.49 9.79
CA GLN A 22 -5.76 -9.25 10.70
C GLN A 22 -5.69 -8.63 12.09
N MET A 23 -5.67 -7.30 12.15
CA MET A 23 -5.61 -6.56 13.41
C MET A 23 -7.00 -6.31 14.01
N ALA A 24 -8.06 -6.69 13.32
CA ALA A 24 -9.44 -6.48 13.74
C ALA A 24 -9.73 -4.99 14.01
N LEU A 25 -9.20 -4.12 13.16
CA LEU A 25 -9.38 -2.66 13.29
C LEU A 25 -10.44 -2.14 12.34
N THR A 26 -11.12 -1.07 12.77
CA THR A 26 -12.01 -0.32 11.89
C THR A 26 -11.18 0.55 10.93
N GLN A 27 -11.83 1.07 9.88
CA GLN A 27 -11.16 2.01 8.98
C GLN A 27 -10.73 3.28 9.71
N GLU A 28 -11.57 3.77 10.66
CA GLU A 28 -11.21 4.94 11.47
C GLU A 28 -9.97 4.68 12.31
N ALA A 29 -9.87 3.50 12.91
CA ALA A 29 -8.71 3.15 13.72
C ALA A 29 -7.44 3.07 12.88
N MET A 30 -7.52 2.49 11.68
CA MET A 30 -6.38 2.44 10.77
C MET A 30 -5.97 3.85 10.32
N ALA A 31 -6.95 4.69 9.99
CA ALA A 31 -6.67 6.07 9.60
C ALA A 31 -5.91 6.81 10.70
N GLU A 32 -6.33 6.62 11.94
CA GLU A 32 -5.66 7.23 13.10
C GLU A 32 -4.21 6.78 13.21
N ARG A 33 -3.95 5.50 13.02
CA ARG A 33 -2.59 4.96 13.07
C ARG A 33 -1.70 5.52 11.97
N LEU A 34 -2.28 5.78 10.81
CA LEU A 34 -1.56 6.35 9.67
C LEU A 34 -1.53 7.88 9.66
N ARG A 35 -2.18 8.54 10.63
CA ARG A 35 -2.27 10.00 10.79
C ARG A 35 -2.94 10.67 9.59
N ILE A 36 -3.97 10.02 9.06
CA ILE A 36 -4.75 10.57 7.94
C ILE A 36 -6.24 10.54 8.30
N SER A 37 -7.06 11.21 7.51
CA SER A 37 -8.51 11.19 7.73
C SER A 37 -9.09 9.83 7.37
N SER A 38 -10.27 9.53 7.91
CA SER A 38 -10.98 8.29 7.57
C SER A 38 -11.30 8.22 6.09
N ARG A 39 -11.63 9.36 5.48
CA ARG A 39 -11.90 9.41 4.05
C ARG A 39 -10.64 9.11 3.23
N ALA A 40 -9.51 9.68 3.61
CA ALA A 40 -8.24 9.41 2.94
C ALA A 40 -7.88 7.94 3.05
N TYR A 41 -8.08 7.34 4.23
CA TYR A 41 -7.83 5.92 4.41
C TYR A 41 -8.74 5.07 3.52
N SER A 42 -10.03 5.40 3.48
CA SER A 42 -10.99 4.68 2.65
C SER A 42 -10.56 4.71 1.18
N ASP A 43 -10.09 5.85 0.70
CA ASP A 43 -9.62 5.97 -0.68
C ASP A 43 -8.36 5.13 -0.92
N LEU A 44 -7.44 5.07 0.05
CA LEU A 44 -6.27 4.20 -0.05
C LEU A 44 -6.67 2.72 -0.11
N GLU A 45 -7.58 2.30 0.74
CA GLU A 45 -8.02 0.90 0.78
C GLU A 45 -8.77 0.51 -0.50
N ARG A 46 -9.39 1.48 -1.17
CA ARG A 46 -10.05 1.26 -2.46
C ARG A 46 -9.09 1.34 -3.65
N GLY A 47 -7.82 1.66 -3.41
CA GLY A 47 -6.84 1.72 -4.48
C GLY A 47 -6.94 2.94 -5.38
N ARG A 48 -7.53 4.04 -4.88
CA ARG A 48 -7.73 5.24 -5.70
C ARG A 48 -6.45 6.03 -5.96
N TYR A 49 -5.50 5.96 -5.03
CA TYR A 49 -4.21 6.62 -5.18
C TYR A 49 -3.18 5.95 -4.30
N ALA A 50 -1.90 6.21 -4.59
CA ALA A 50 -0.81 5.71 -3.77
C ALA A 50 -0.65 6.61 -2.54
N ALA A 51 -0.18 6.00 -1.45
CA ALA A 51 0.07 6.75 -0.22
C ALA A 51 1.24 7.71 -0.40
N SER A 52 1.18 8.84 0.32
CA SER A 52 2.34 9.73 0.42
C SER A 52 3.47 9.01 1.16
N ALA A 53 4.68 9.54 1.03
CA ALA A 53 5.83 8.96 1.72
C ALA A 53 5.66 8.91 3.24
N PRO A 54 5.19 9.96 3.92
CA PRO A 54 4.94 9.87 5.36
C PRO A 54 3.92 8.79 5.73
N THR A 55 2.82 8.68 4.98
CA THR A 55 1.82 7.65 5.24
C THR A 55 2.43 6.26 5.07
N LEU A 56 3.24 6.07 4.04
CA LEU A 56 3.91 4.80 3.79
C LEU A 56 4.86 4.45 4.93
N MET A 57 5.56 5.43 5.48
CA MET A 57 6.45 5.21 6.63
C MET A 57 5.68 4.78 7.88
N PHE A 58 4.53 5.40 8.13
CA PHE A 58 3.67 4.97 9.24
C PHE A 58 3.15 3.55 9.03
N LEU A 59 2.80 3.21 7.80
CA LEU A 59 2.39 1.84 7.47
C LEU A 59 3.53 0.86 7.77
N PHE A 60 4.75 1.16 7.31
CA PHE A 60 5.90 0.30 7.53
C PHE A 60 6.19 0.10 9.01
N SER A 61 5.93 1.13 9.84
CA SER A 61 6.13 1.00 11.29
C SER A 61 5.19 -0.02 11.93
N MET A 62 4.10 -0.34 11.28
CA MET A 62 3.14 -1.36 11.74
C MET A 62 3.50 -2.77 11.28
N LEU A 63 4.46 -2.90 10.37
CA LEU A 63 4.86 -4.18 9.81
C LEU A 63 6.21 -4.60 10.41
N ASP A 64 6.41 -5.92 10.55
CA ASP A 64 7.73 -6.42 10.90
C ASP A 64 8.65 -6.39 9.66
N ALA A 65 9.93 -6.67 9.86
CA ALA A 65 10.93 -6.59 8.80
C ALA A 65 10.61 -7.54 7.64
N GLU A 66 10.08 -8.72 7.93
CA GLU A 66 9.73 -9.68 6.88
C GLU A 66 8.58 -9.17 6.03
N ALA A 67 7.53 -8.62 6.66
CA ALA A 67 6.40 -8.07 5.94
C ALA A 67 6.78 -6.84 5.13
N GLN A 68 7.65 -5.98 5.67
CA GLN A 68 8.19 -4.83 4.95
C GLN A 68 8.92 -5.29 3.68
N GLY A 69 9.80 -6.28 3.83
CA GLY A 69 10.55 -6.81 2.69
C GLY A 69 9.64 -7.47 1.65
N ALA A 70 8.62 -8.18 2.10
CA ALA A 70 7.66 -8.80 1.20
C ALA A 70 6.92 -7.77 0.36
N LEU A 71 6.51 -6.67 0.97
CA LEU A 71 5.82 -5.60 0.26
C LEU A 71 6.70 -4.98 -0.83
N ILE A 72 7.95 -4.71 -0.49
CA ILE A 72 8.92 -4.16 -1.44
C ILE A 72 9.16 -5.16 -2.58
N ARG A 73 9.34 -6.44 -2.27
CA ARG A 73 9.56 -7.47 -3.30
C ARG A 73 8.37 -7.60 -4.23
N GLN A 74 7.15 -7.55 -3.69
CA GLN A 74 5.95 -7.62 -4.52
C GLN A 74 5.85 -6.44 -5.47
N PHE A 75 6.17 -5.25 -4.98
CA PHE A 75 6.18 -4.06 -5.83
C PHE A 75 7.21 -4.22 -6.95
N MET A 76 8.42 -4.65 -6.61
CA MET A 76 9.48 -4.83 -7.60
C MET A 76 9.12 -5.89 -8.65
N GLN A 77 8.50 -6.99 -8.22
CA GLN A 77 8.08 -8.04 -9.16
C GLN A 77 7.04 -7.52 -10.15
N ARG A 78 6.07 -6.76 -9.65
CA ARG A 78 5.03 -6.19 -10.52
C ARG A 78 5.62 -5.13 -11.46
N ALA A 79 6.54 -4.31 -10.97
CA ALA A 79 7.20 -3.30 -11.77
C ALA A 79 8.03 -3.94 -12.88
N GLN A 80 8.80 -4.98 -12.56
CA GLN A 80 9.63 -5.68 -13.52
C GLN A 80 8.79 -6.39 -14.57
N ALA A 81 7.67 -6.99 -14.18
CA ALA A 81 6.76 -7.63 -15.13
C ALA A 81 6.21 -6.62 -16.13
N LEU A 82 5.85 -5.43 -15.64
CA LEU A 82 5.35 -4.36 -16.48
C LEU A 82 6.43 -3.84 -17.42
N GLU A 83 7.64 -3.67 -16.90
CA GLU A 83 8.79 -3.20 -17.69
C GLU A 83 9.17 -4.20 -18.77
N GLY A 84 9.12 -5.48 -18.44
CA GLY A 84 9.37 -6.55 -19.42
C GLY A 84 8.34 -6.54 -20.54
N THR A 85 7.07 -6.30 -20.23
CA THR A 85 6.02 -6.17 -21.21
C THR A 85 6.27 -4.96 -22.12
N ASP A 86 6.67 -3.83 -21.53
CA ASP A 86 6.97 -2.62 -22.29
C ASP A 86 8.18 -2.81 -23.20
N ALA A 87 9.17 -3.58 -22.75
CA ALA A 87 10.40 -3.80 -23.51
C ALA A 87 10.19 -4.72 -24.72
N ALA A 88 9.17 -5.52 -24.66
CA ALA A 88 8.85 -6.41 -25.78
C ALA A 88 8.20 -5.65 -26.92
#